data_7386f3b058954c4e7d01c5898a1b0bd6
#
_entry.id   7386f3b058954c4e7d01c5898a1b0bd6
#
_cell.length_a   1.000
_cell.length_b   1.000
_cell.length_c   1.000
_cell.angle_alpha   90.00
_cell.angle_beta   90.00
_cell.angle_gamma   90.00
#
_symmetry.space_group_name_H-M   'P 1'
#
loop_
_entity.id
_entity.type
_entity.pdbx_description
1 polymer ?
#
loop_
_entity_poly.entity_id
_entity_poly.type
_entity_poly.pdbx_seq_one_letter_code
_entity_poly.pdbx_strand_id
1 'polypeptide(L)'
;MYWKGQVLSIYVRTKPNEPVVEMDEVFAVPGKGLEGDYYFSRRTSKRHDPGRELTLIEKEALSAIDDENNISLNPGESRRNIITENVPLNHLVGKEFRIGEVTLKGIRLCEPCVHLSELTQKNVVPALVHRGGLRAQIITQGNIRAGDPVYTIDSDPTEEAHHADLDKRS
;
A
#
# COMPACT_ATOMS: atom_id res chain seq x y z
N MET A 1 -14.54 13.04 -3.06
CA MET A 1 -14.46 12.13 -1.88
C MET A 1 -13.38 12.67 -0.96
N TYR A 2 -13.73 12.98 0.25
CA TYR A 2 -12.81 13.51 1.25
C TYR A 2 -12.47 12.42 2.27
N TRP A 3 -11.20 12.00 2.27
CA TRP A 3 -10.68 11.02 3.20
C TRP A 3 -9.23 11.34 3.53
N LYS A 4 -8.80 10.93 4.69
CA LYS A 4 -7.42 11.03 5.16
C LYS A 4 -7.07 9.77 5.93
N GLY A 5 -6.05 9.10 5.47
CA GLY A 5 -5.58 7.86 6.07
C GLY A 5 -4.11 7.93 6.47
N GLN A 6 -3.59 6.80 6.88
CA GLN A 6 -2.20 6.67 7.31
C GLN A 6 -1.62 5.31 6.98
N VAL A 7 -0.30 5.24 6.93
CA VAL A 7 0.47 4.01 6.91
C VAL A 7 0.56 3.46 8.33
N LEU A 8 0.12 2.22 8.54
CA LEU A 8 0.27 1.54 9.83
C LEU A 8 1.61 0.81 9.94
N SER A 9 1.96 0.05 8.90
CA SER A 9 3.17 -0.77 8.91
C SER A 9 3.68 -1.03 7.50
N ILE A 10 4.95 -1.38 7.39
CA ILE A 10 5.67 -1.57 6.13
C ILE A 10 6.41 -2.90 6.19
N TYR A 11 6.35 -3.66 5.10
CA TYR A 11 6.98 -4.97 4.99
C TYR A 11 7.74 -5.11 3.67
N VAL A 12 8.91 -5.71 3.73
CA VAL A 12 9.69 -6.09 2.55
C VAL A 12 9.95 -7.59 2.54
N ARG A 13 10.08 -8.16 1.34
CA ARG A 13 10.49 -9.53 1.14
C ARG A 13 11.99 -9.55 0.93
N THR A 14 12.71 -10.22 1.79
CA THR A 14 14.16 -10.39 1.63
C THR A 14 14.45 -11.57 0.72
N LYS A 15 13.60 -12.60 0.75
CA LYS A 15 13.66 -13.79 -0.12
C LYS A 15 12.26 -14.28 -0.49
N PRO A 16 12.11 -14.97 -1.67
CA PRO A 16 10.84 -15.62 -2.01
C PRO A 16 10.45 -16.67 -0.96
N ASN A 17 9.16 -16.78 -0.69
CA ASN A 17 8.57 -17.80 0.20
C ASN A 17 8.99 -17.72 1.67
N GLU A 18 9.88 -16.84 2.05
CA GLU A 18 10.21 -16.57 3.45
C GLU A 18 9.26 -15.53 4.05
N PRO A 19 9.11 -15.49 5.39
CA PRO A 19 8.37 -14.42 6.04
C PRO A 19 8.88 -13.04 5.65
N VAL A 20 7.98 -12.09 5.53
CA VAL A 20 8.34 -10.68 5.28
C VAL A 20 8.94 -10.06 6.54
N VAL A 21 9.73 -9.01 6.35
CA VAL A 21 10.38 -8.25 7.43
C VAL A 21 9.69 -6.90 7.57
N GLU A 22 9.31 -6.56 8.79
CA GLU A 22 8.75 -5.24 9.12
C GLU A 22 9.85 -4.17 9.14
N MET A 23 9.55 -3.03 8.52
CA MET A 23 10.46 -1.89 8.42
C MET A 23 9.78 -0.64 9.01
N ASP A 24 10.52 0.18 9.73
CA ASP A 24 10.03 1.49 10.20
C ASP A 24 9.94 2.49 9.05
N GLU A 25 10.85 2.40 8.11
CA GLU A 25 10.87 3.21 6.89
C GLU A 25 11.47 2.43 5.72
N VAL A 26 11.14 2.86 4.53
CA VAL A 26 11.64 2.27 3.28
C VAL A 26 11.81 3.36 2.23
N PHE A 27 12.83 3.23 1.38
CA PHE A 27 13.04 4.15 0.26
C PHE A 27 12.38 3.60 -1.00
N ALA A 28 11.48 4.40 -1.57
CA ALA A 28 10.74 4.07 -2.78
C ALA A 28 11.41 4.66 -4.01
N VAL A 29 11.62 3.85 -5.05
CA VAL A 29 12.33 4.25 -6.27
C VAL A 29 11.47 3.94 -7.50
N PRO A 30 11.14 4.95 -8.33
CA PRO A 30 10.40 4.73 -9.58
C PRO A 30 11.08 3.67 -10.46
N GLY A 31 10.28 2.75 -11.00
CA GLY A 31 10.74 1.67 -11.87
C GLY A 31 11.41 0.50 -11.15
N LYS A 32 11.72 0.63 -9.86
CA LYS A 32 12.41 -0.41 -9.09
C LYS A 32 11.59 -0.97 -7.93
N GLY A 33 10.84 -0.14 -7.24
CA GLY A 33 10.06 -0.54 -6.07
C GLY A 33 10.66 -0.04 -4.76
N LEU A 34 10.57 -0.86 -3.72
CA LEU A 34 11.06 -0.54 -2.39
C LEU A 34 12.47 -1.09 -2.18
N GLU A 35 13.39 -0.24 -1.77
CA GLU A 35 14.76 -0.63 -1.47
C GLU A 35 14.77 -1.66 -0.32
N GLY A 36 15.54 -2.74 -0.50
CA GLY A 36 15.56 -3.88 0.44
C GLY A 36 14.58 -5.00 0.09
N ASP A 37 13.60 -4.76 -0.79
CA ASP A 37 12.73 -5.83 -1.28
C ASP A 37 13.47 -6.71 -2.30
N TYR A 38 13.21 -8.01 -2.27
CA TYR A 38 13.84 -9.00 -3.14
C TYR A 38 13.74 -8.65 -4.62
N TYR A 39 12.62 -8.08 -5.06
CA TYR A 39 12.39 -7.75 -6.46
C TYR A 39 12.99 -6.41 -6.89
N PHE A 40 13.48 -5.60 -5.98
CA PHE A 40 14.01 -4.27 -6.26
C PHE A 40 15.11 -4.26 -7.34
N SER A 41 16.09 -5.14 -7.21
CA SER A 41 17.22 -5.24 -8.13
C SER A 41 16.98 -6.18 -9.33
N ARG A 42 15.84 -6.88 -9.37
CA ARG A 42 15.54 -7.91 -10.37
C ARG A 42 14.58 -7.48 -11.44
N ARG A 43 14.10 -6.24 -11.38
CA ARG A 43 13.21 -5.68 -12.40
C ARG A 43 14.04 -5.16 -13.56
N THR A 44 13.81 -5.74 -14.75
CA THR A 44 14.46 -5.29 -15.99
C THR A 44 13.48 -4.46 -16.80
N SER A 45 13.98 -3.43 -17.51
CA SER A 45 13.17 -2.53 -18.33
C SER A 45 12.30 -3.22 -19.38
N LYS A 46 12.70 -4.41 -19.84
CA LYS A 46 11.98 -5.16 -20.88
C LYS A 46 10.72 -5.89 -20.39
N ARG A 47 10.57 -6.06 -19.07
CA ARG A 47 9.44 -6.78 -18.45
C ARG A 47 8.87 -5.99 -17.27
N HIS A 48 9.06 -4.69 -17.29
CA HIS A 48 8.60 -3.85 -16.20
C HIS A 48 7.07 -3.73 -16.23
N ASP A 49 6.43 -4.24 -15.18
CA ASP A 49 5.02 -4.03 -14.90
C ASP A 49 4.92 -2.98 -13.77
N PRO A 50 4.42 -1.77 -14.07
CA PRO A 50 4.32 -0.71 -13.06
C PRO A 50 3.50 -1.13 -11.84
N GLY A 51 2.52 -2.01 -12.01
CA GLY A 51 1.71 -2.55 -10.90
C GLY A 51 2.44 -3.52 -9.97
N ARG A 52 3.73 -3.78 -10.21
CA ARG A 52 4.56 -4.65 -9.35
C ARG A 52 5.57 -3.90 -8.51
N GLU A 53 5.58 -2.58 -8.55
CA GLU A 53 6.57 -1.80 -7.78
C GLU A 53 6.29 -1.84 -6.29
N LEU A 54 5.04 -1.72 -5.89
CA LEU A 54 4.62 -1.95 -4.50
C LEU A 54 3.16 -2.37 -4.40
N THR A 55 2.81 -2.93 -3.26
CA THR A 55 1.45 -3.37 -2.94
C THR A 55 0.99 -2.81 -1.60
N LEU A 56 -0.30 -2.48 -1.53
CA LEU A 56 -0.93 -1.97 -0.31
C LEU A 56 -2.15 -2.84 0.01
N ILE A 57 -2.51 -2.91 1.29
CA ILE A 57 -3.77 -3.51 1.73
C ILE A 57 -4.34 -2.71 2.91
N GLU A 58 -5.67 -2.64 2.98
CA GLU A 58 -6.38 -1.98 4.06
C GLU A 58 -6.39 -2.87 5.31
N LYS A 59 -6.08 -2.29 6.47
CA LYS A 59 -6.30 -2.92 7.78
C LYS A 59 -7.76 -3.38 7.93
N GLU A 60 -8.69 -2.57 7.42
CA GLU A 60 -10.13 -2.84 7.46
C GLU A 60 -10.49 -4.14 6.71
N ALA A 61 -9.81 -4.44 5.61
CA ALA A 61 -9.97 -5.70 4.89
C ALA A 61 -9.50 -6.90 5.72
N LEU A 62 -8.37 -6.76 6.41
CA LEU A 62 -7.86 -7.82 7.30
C LEU A 62 -8.79 -8.06 8.49
N SER A 63 -9.34 -7.01 9.08
CA SER A 63 -10.33 -7.11 10.14
C SER A 63 -11.63 -7.77 9.65
N ALA A 64 -12.09 -7.41 8.45
CA ALA A 64 -13.30 -7.95 7.87
C ALA A 64 -13.23 -9.46 7.65
N ILE A 65 -12.11 -9.99 7.16
CA ILE A 65 -11.97 -11.45 6.96
C ILE A 65 -11.86 -12.21 8.29
N ASP A 66 -11.35 -11.59 9.33
CA ASP A 66 -11.37 -12.16 10.68
C ASP A 66 -12.81 -12.27 11.20
N ASP A 67 -13.56 -11.18 11.12
CA ASP A 67 -14.95 -11.11 11.58
C ASP A 67 -15.89 -12.00 10.76
N GLU A 68 -15.77 -12.01 9.44
CA GLU A 68 -16.69 -12.69 8.53
C GLU A 68 -16.33 -14.16 8.28
N ASN A 69 -15.05 -14.50 8.26
CA ASN A 69 -14.55 -15.81 7.83
C ASN A 69 -13.75 -16.54 8.91
N ASN A 70 -13.55 -15.93 10.07
CA ASN A 70 -12.68 -16.45 11.13
C ASN A 70 -11.25 -16.73 10.62
N ILE A 71 -10.75 -15.88 9.75
CA ILE A 71 -9.39 -15.92 9.20
C ILE A 71 -8.58 -14.78 9.79
N SER A 72 -7.78 -15.07 10.80
CA SER A 72 -6.86 -14.10 11.41
C SER A 72 -5.52 -14.11 10.68
N LEU A 73 -5.20 -12.99 10.06
CA LEU A 73 -3.89 -12.76 9.45
C LEU A 73 -3.14 -11.69 10.24
N ASN A 74 -1.92 -12.00 10.68
CA ASN A 74 -0.98 -10.96 11.07
C ASN A 74 -0.72 -10.06 9.86
N PRO A 75 -0.50 -8.75 10.05
CA PRO A 75 -0.36 -7.82 8.91
C PRO A 75 0.67 -8.26 7.87
N GLY A 76 1.82 -8.79 8.28
CA GLY A 76 2.86 -9.29 7.37
C GLY A 76 2.48 -10.55 6.60
N GLU A 77 1.53 -11.36 7.10
CA GLU A 77 1.09 -12.57 6.41
C GLU A 77 0.32 -12.28 5.13
N SER A 78 -0.26 -11.10 4.97
CA SER A 78 -0.89 -10.67 3.71
C SER A 78 0.12 -10.55 2.57
N ARG A 79 1.41 -10.43 2.90
CA ARG A 79 2.54 -10.23 1.97
C ARG A 79 2.41 -8.98 1.11
N ARG A 80 1.59 -8.03 1.52
CA ARG A 80 1.57 -6.67 0.96
C ARG A 80 2.63 -5.82 1.64
N ASN A 81 3.19 -4.87 0.90
CA ASN A 81 4.26 -4.01 1.42
C ASN A 81 3.76 -3.00 2.46
N ILE A 82 2.60 -2.41 2.24
CA ILE A 82 2.08 -1.32 3.07
C ILE A 82 0.69 -1.66 3.56
N ILE A 83 0.52 -1.64 4.88
CA ILE A 83 -0.78 -1.73 5.52
C ILE A 83 -1.28 -0.32 5.79
N THR A 84 -2.47 0.01 5.28
CA THR A 84 -3.08 1.32 5.46
C THR A 84 -4.29 1.28 6.38
N GLU A 85 -4.65 2.43 6.93
CA GLU A 85 -5.88 2.65 7.68
C GLU A 85 -6.60 3.89 7.15
N ASN A 86 -7.91 3.80 7.00
CA ASN A 86 -8.78 4.87 6.47
C ASN A 86 -8.43 5.32 5.05
N VAL A 87 -7.95 4.41 4.21
CA VAL A 87 -7.61 4.67 2.81
C VAL A 87 -8.50 3.80 1.91
N PRO A 88 -9.38 4.37 1.09
CA PRO A 88 -10.24 3.59 0.19
C PRO A 88 -9.46 3.13 -1.04
N LEU A 89 -8.60 2.12 -0.89
CA LEU A 89 -7.64 1.68 -1.91
C LEU A 89 -8.28 1.31 -3.25
N ASN A 90 -9.46 0.67 -3.22
CA ASN A 90 -10.13 0.27 -4.47
C ASN A 90 -10.51 1.47 -5.34
N HIS A 91 -10.78 2.62 -4.73
CA HIS A 91 -11.11 3.86 -5.43
C HIS A 91 -9.88 4.58 -6.02
N LEU A 92 -8.68 4.10 -5.72
CA LEU A 92 -7.43 4.70 -6.19
C LEU A 92 -6.89 4.07 -7.47
N VAL A 93 -7.54 3.05 -8.01
CA VAL A 93 -7.17 2.49 -9.32
C VAL A 93 -7.25 3.59 -10.39
N GLY A 94 -6.15 3.80 -11.12
CA GLY A 94 -6.02 4.82 -12.15
C GLY A 94 -5.78 6.24 -11.62
N LYS A 95 -5.69 6.43 -10.32
CA LYS A 95 -5.52 7.75 -9.68
C LYS A 95 -4.15 7.89 -9.03
N GLU A 96 -3.65 9.12 -9.01
CA GLU A 96 -2.48 9.49 -8.24
C GLU A 96 -2.87 9.86 -6.80
N PHE A 97 -2.02 9.50 -5.86
CA PHE A 97 -2.17 9.79 -4.44
C PHE A 97 -0.79 9.91 -3.78
N ARG A 98 -0.75 10.40 -2.58
CA ARG A 98 0.51 10.56 -1.83
C ARG A 98 0.54 9.74 -0.56
N ILE A 99 1.74 9.22 -0.28
CA ILE A 99 2.13 8.72 1.04
C ILE A 99 3.30 9.58 1.50
N GLY A 100 3.07 10.44 2.48
CA GLY A 100 4.07 11.43 2.88
C GLY A 100 4.50 12.27 1.69
N GLU A 101 5.80 12.24 1.38
CA GLU A 101 6.39 12.97 0.24
C GLU A 101 6.34 12.20 -1.10
N VAL A 102 5.99 10.91 -1.08
CA VAL A 102 6.04 10.04 -2.25
C VAL A 102 4.72 10.05 -2.99
N THR A 103 4.75 10.36 -4.28
CA THR A 103 3.61 10.24 -5.19
C THR A 103 3.55 8.84 -5.79
N LEU A 104 2.39 8.25 -5.73
CA LEU A 104 2.07 6.92 -6.25
C LEU A 104 0.90 7.00 -7.23
N LYS A 105 0.78 5.99 -8.09
CA LYS A 105 -0.39 5.79 -8.94
C LYS A 105 -0.93 4.39 -8.77
N GLY A 106 -2.22 4.28 -8.45
CA GLY A 106 -2.92 3.01 -8.44
C GLY A 106 -3.03 2.42 -9.84
N ILE A 107 -2.64 1.18 -10.02
CA ILE A 107 -2.63 0.51 -11.34
C ILE A 107 -3.79 -0.47 -11.46
N ARG A 108 -3.94 -1.37 -10.51
CA ARG A 108 -5.02 -2.38 -10.46
C ARG A 108 -5.17 -2.96 -9.07
N LEU A 109 -6.26 -3.66 -8.83
CA LEU A 109 -6.44 -4.40 -7.59
C LEU A 109 -5.38 -5.50 -7.45
N CYS A 110 -4.95 -5.74 -6.23
CA CYS A 110 -4.06 -6.84 -5.88
C CYS A 110 -4.90 -8.02 -5.39
N GLU A 111 -5.46 -8.77 -6.34
CA GLU A 111 -6.29 -9.93 -6.00
C GLU A 111 -5.49 -11.01 -5.25
N PRO A 112 -6.13 -11.76 -4.33
CA PRO A 112 -5.50 -12.89 -3.67
C PRO A 112 -5.22 -14.02 -4.66
N CYS A 113 -4.17 -14.80 -4.40
CA CYS A 113 -3.82 -15.94 -5.24
C CYS A 113 -3.67 -17.20 -4.42
N VAL A 114 -3.71 -18.36 -5.11
CA VAL A 114 -3.51 -19.68 -4.48
C VAL A 114 -2.20 -19.76 -3.71
N HIS A 115 -1.13 -19.13 -4.24
CA HIS A 115 0.16 -19.08 -3.56
C HIS A 115 0.09 -18.41 -2.17
N LEU A 116 -0.73 -17.36 -2.01
CA LEU A 116 -0.95 -16.75 -0.71
C LEU A 116 -1.65 -17.70 0.26
N SER A 117 -2.63 -18.47 -0.21
CA SER A 117 -3.29 -19.50 0.58
C SER A 117 -2.31 -20.60 1.01
N GLU A 118 -1.42 -21.01 0.13
CA GLU A 118 -0.39 -22.00 0.43
C GLU A 118 0.60 -21.50 1.48
N LEU A 119 1.08 -20.27 1.37
CA LEU A 119 2.01 -19.67 2.32
C LEU A 119 1.40 -19.44 3.70
N THR A 120 0.14 -19.04 3.76
CA THR A 120 -0.57 -18.78 5.04
C THR A 120 -1.21 -20.01 5.65
N GLN A 121 -1.37 -21.10 4.90
CA GLN A 121 -2.16 -22.28 5.29
C GLN A 121 -3.61 -21.93 5.61
N LYS A 122 -4.15 -20.86 5.02
CA LYS A 122 -5.49 -20.32 5.26
C LYS A 122 -6.22 -20.10 3.94
N ASN A 123 -7.54 -20.27 3.94
CA ASN A 123 -8.38 -20.12 2.74
C ASN A 123 -8.67 -18.64 2.45
N VAL A 124 -7.64 -17.87 2.10
CA VAL A 124 -7.73 -16.43 1.94
C VAL A 124 -8.29 -15.98 0.58
N VAL A 125 -8.25 -16.84 -0.44
CA VAL A 125 -8.67 -16.43 -1.80
C VAL A 125 -10.13 -15.97 -1.82
N PRO A 126 -11.14 -16.76 -1.42
CA PRO A 126 -12.52 -16.28 -1.45
C PRO A 126 -12.78 -15.14 -0.46
N ALA A 127 -12.05 -15.09 0.65
CA ALA A 127 -12.22 -14.05 1.67
C ALA A 127 -11.72 -12.69 1.22
N LEU A 128 -10.63 -12.65 0.43
CA LEU A 128 -9.98 -11.41 -0.01
C LEU A 128 -10.33 -11.00 -1.45
N VAL A 129 -11.22 -11.70 -2.13
CA VAL A 129 -11.66 -11.28 -3.48
C VAL A 129 -12.15 -9.83 -3.44
N HIS A 130 -11.63 -8.99 -4.35
CA HIS A 130 -11.90 -7.56 -4.50
C HIS A 130 -11.51 -6.67 -3.30
N ARG A 131 -10.90 -7.22 -2.27
CA ARG A 131 -10.34 -6.48 -1.12
C ARG A 131 -8.92 -6.93 -0.73
N GLY A 132 -8.25 -7.58 -1.65
CA GLY A 132 -6.87 -8.05 -1.47
C GLY A 132 -5.80 -6.96 -1.58
N GLY A 133 -6.18 -5.71 -1.82
CA GLY A 133 -5.34 -4.55 -1.86
C GLY A 133 -5.16 -3.92 -3.24
N LEU A 134 -4.19 -3.03 -3.33
CA LEU A 134 -3.87 -2.24 -4.51
C LEU A 134 -2.43 -2.51 -4.97
N ARG A 135 -2.23 -2.65 -6.26
CA ARG A 135 -0.92 -2.57 -6.90
C ARG A 135 -0.69 -1.15 -7.36
N ALA A 136 0.47 -0.59 -7.05
CA ALA A 136 0.79 0.79 -7.35
C ALA A 136 2.17 0.95 -7.97
N GLN A 137 2.28 2.01 -8.77
CA GLN A 137 3.50 2.50 -9.37
C GLN A 137 4.03 3.67 -8.53
N ILE A 138 5.33 3.72 -8.35
CA ILE A 138 6.02 4.84 -7.72
C ILE A 138 6.27 5.90 -8.79
N ILE A 139 5.76 7.11 -8.59
CA ILE A 139 5.94 8.24 -9.52
C ILE A 139 7.14 9.09 -9.10
N THR A 140 7.26 9.41 -7.81
CA THR A 140 8.40 10.16 -7.27
C THR A 140 9.12 9.33 -6.21
N GLN A 141 10.44 9.43 -6.18
CA GLN A 141 11.23 8.75 -5.15
C GLN A 141 11.14 9.46 -3.80
N GLY A 142 11.35 8.71 -2.74
CA GLY A 142 11.41 9.23 -1.38
C GLY A 142 11.23 8.17 -0.32
N ASN A 143 11.32 8.59 0.93
CA ASN A 143 11.08 7.74 2.06
C ASN A 143 9.57 7.62 2.37
N ILE A 144 9.16 6.40 2.68
CA ILE A 144 7.84 6.09 3.26
C ILE A 144 8.10 5.57 4.67
N ARG A 145 7.40 6.15 5.65
CA ARG A 145 7.54 5.80 7.08
C ARG A 145 6.22 5.31 7.65
N ALA A 146 6.28 4.42 8.61
CA ALA A 146 5.11 4.09 9.42
C ALA A 146 4.57 5.38 10.08
N GLY A 147 3.26 5.58 10.01
CA GLY A 147 2.61 6.80 10.47
C GLY A 147 2.47 7.91 9.42
N ASP A 148 3.09 7.79 8.26
CA ASP A 148 2.95 8.77 7.18
C ASP A 148 1.48 8.92 6.76
N PRO A 149 1.04 10.16 6.47
CA PRO A 149 -0.31 10.41 5.97
C PRO A 149 -0.44 9.88 4.54
N VAL A 150 -1.64 9.35 4.23
CA VAL A 150 -2.06 8.96 2.89
C VAL A 150 -3.21 9.85 2.48
N TYR A 151 -3.12 10.49 1.31
CA TYR A 151 -4.12 11.47 0.87
C TYR A 151 -4.14 11.62 -0.65
N THR A 152 -5.25 12.15 -1.17
CA THR A 152 -5.33 12.51 -2.60
C THR A 152 -4.57 13.80 -2.88
N ILE A 153 -4.09 13.96 -4.12
CA ILE A 153 -3.35 15.17 -4.53
C ILE A 153 -4.22 16.43 -4.40
N ASP A 154 -5.53 16.30 -4.62
CA ASP A 154 -6.50 17.41 -4.51
C ASP A 154 -6.81 17.83 -3.06
N SER A 155 -6.31 17.08 -2.07
CA SER A 155 -6.54 17.33 -0.64
C SER A 155 -5.23 17.45 0.14
N ASP A 156 -4.24 18.18 -0.42
CA ASP A 156 -2.96 18.40 0.24
C ASP A 156 -3.17 19.11 1.59
N PRO A 157 -2.75 18.50 2.72
CA PRO A 157 -2.95 19.09 4.04
C PRO A 157 -2.27 20.46 4.24
N THR A 158 -1.28 20.79 3.39
CA THR A 158 -0.61 22.09 3.43
C THR A 158 -1.46 23.20 2.83
N GLU A 159 -2.36 22.90 1.87
CA GLU A 159 -3.29 23.88 1.32
C GLU A 159 -4.44 24.21 2.28
N GLU A 160 -4.91 23.25 3.08
CA GLU A 160 -5.95 23.52 4.10
C GLU A 160 -5.47 24.47 5.19
N ALA A 161 -4.21 24.38 5.62
CA ALA A 161 -3.63 25.30 6.59
C ALA A 161 -3.58 26.75 6.07
N HIS A 162 -3.39 26.92 4.76
CA HIS A 162 -3.37 28.25 4.13
C HIS A 162 -4.77 28.87 3.98
N HIS A 163 -5.78 28.06 3.71
CA HIS A 163 -7.17 28.52 3.59
C HIS A 163 -7.77 28.90 4.95
N ALA A 164 -7.44 28.14 5.99
CA ALA A 164 -7.90 28.42 7.36
C ALA A 164 -7.30 29.71 7.94
N ASP A 165 -6.12 30.13 7.47
CA ASP A 165 -5.46 31.35 7.94
C ASP A 165 -5.96 32.61 7.19
N LEU A 166 -6.48 32.44 5.98
CA LEU A 166 -7.09 33.52 5.20
C LEU A 166 -8.51 33.87 5.71
N ASP A 167 -9.25 32.89 6.20
CA ASP A 167 -10.62 33.09 6.73
C ASP A 167 -10.63 33.77 8.11
N LYS A 168 -9.51 33.75 8.83
CA LYS A 168 -9.32 34.45 10.10
C LYS A 168 -8.89 35.92 9.96
N ARG A 169 -8.62 36.38 8.74
CA ARG A 169 -8.16 37.75 8.45
C ARG A 169 -9.19 38.63 7.75
N SER A 170 -10.40 38.14 7.54
CA SER A 170 -11.50 38.90 6.97
C SER A 170 -12.52 39.31 8.02
#